data_2273ebe9de1f463c8a17bf907a5cd0d9
#
_entry.id   2273ebe9de1f463c8a17bf907a5cd0d9
#
_cell.length_a   1.000
_cell.length_b   1.000
_cell.length_c   1.000
_cell.angle_alpha   90.00
_cell.angle_beta   90.00
_cell.angle_gamma   90.00
#
_symmetry.space_group_name_H-M   'P 1'
#
loop_
_entity.id
_entity.type
_entity.pdbx_description
1 polymer ?
#
loop_
_entity_poly.entity_id
_entity_poly.type
_entity_poly.pdbx_seq_one_letter_code
_entity_poly.pdbx_strand_id
1 'polypeptide(L)'
;MPADAPQVVLVTGATGALGRAVVRRFAADGARLALVGRNEDRLRRVAERAGVSDDDWMPALGELTDRVAAQAVVDAAEARFGRIDVLVHLVGGWAGGVAVADLDPEVLRGMLDQHLWTTLHITQAVVPGMVERGFGRVLGVTSPFASNPAAKGASYAVAKAAQETLLQTLARETAGTGVTVNLVSVRTIDLRHEREAEPTPKNATWTTPEEIAEAFASLASSAADAITGARVPLDGRG
;
A
#
# COMPACT_ATOMS: atom_id res chain seq x y z
N MET A 1 11.12 4.87 -19.00
CA MET A 1 10.85 6.25 -18.53
C MET A 1 11.94 7.20 -19.00
N PRO A 2 11.67 8.50 -19.31
CA PRO A 2 12.71 9.51 -19.39
C PRO A 2 13.43 9.53 -18.03
N ALA A 3 14.75 9.45 -18.03
CA ALA A 3 15.56 9.30 -16.80
C ALA A 3 15.41 10.47 -15.80
N ASP A 4 14.85 11.61 -16.24
CA ASP A 4 14.75 12.85 -15.46
C ASP A 4 13.33 13.27 -15.06
N ALA A 5 12.29 12.50 -15.41
CA ALA A 5 10.92 12.87 -15.05
C ALA A 5 10.55 12.33 -13.65
N PRO A 6 9.97 13.17 -12.76
CA PRO A 6 9.53 12.71 -11.45
C PRO A 6 8.51 11.57 -11.57
N GLN A 7 8.63 10.57 -10.70
CA GLN A 7 7.62 9.50 -10.61
C GLN A 7 6.29 10.05 -10.13
N VAL A 8 5.20 9.53 -10.67
CA VAL A 8 3.84 9.79 -10.17
C VAL A 8 3.41 8.62 -9.28
N VAL A 9 3.18 8.91 -8.01
CA VAL A 9 2.86 7.91 -7.00
C VAL A 9 1.44 8.11 -6.46
N LEU A 10 0.60 7.12 -6.64
CA LEU A 10 -0.72 7.05 -6.04
C LEU A 10 -0.62 6.32 -4.69
N VAL A 11 -0.91 7.03 -3.58
CA VAL A 11 -0.83 6.48 -2.23
C VAL A 11 -2.23 6.35 -1.64
N THR A 12 -2.72 5.13 -1.47
CA THR A 12 -3.98 4.89 -0.74
C THR A 12 -3.71 4.73 0.74
N GLY A 13 -4.68 5.10 1.58
CA GLY A 13 -4.46 5.10 3.04
C GLY A 13 -3.43 6.14 3.51
N ALA A 14 -3.22 7.21 2.73
CA ALA A 14 -2.19 8.24 2.95
C ALA A 14 -2.25 8.92 4.32
N THR A 15 -3.43 9.01 4.94
CA THR A 15 -3.61 9.63 6.26
C THR A 15 -3.24 8.74 7.45
N GLY A 16 -3.03 7.44 7.22
CA GLY A 16 -2.55 6.49 8.23
C GLY A 16 -1.10 6.76 8.65
N ALA A 17 -0.65 6.14 9.74
CA ALA A 17 0.73 6.33 10.21
C ALA A 17 1.76 5.88 9.17
N LEU A 18 1.59 4.69 8.60
CA LEU A 18 2.44 4.20 7.51
C LEU A 18 2.30 5.08 6.25
N GLY A 19 1.08 5.49 5.88
CA GLY A 19 0.85 6.35 4.73
C GLY A 19 1.64 7.66 4.81
N ARG A 20 1.69 8.29 5.99
CA ARG A 20 2.49 9.51 6.21
C ARG A 20 3.98 9.30 6.03
N ALA A 21 4.52 8.16 6.46
CA ALA A 21 5.93 7.82 6.25
C ALA A 21 6.23 7.58 4.77
N VAL A 22 5.36 6.85 4.08
CA VAL A 22 5.46 6.63 2.63
C VAL A 22 5.41 7.95 1.86
N VAL A 23 4.45 8.83 2.17
CA VAL A 23 4.35 10.15 1.53
C VAL A 23 5.64 10.96 1.71
N ARG A 24 6.18 11.04 2.95
CA ARG A 24 7.46 11.73 3.20
C ARG A 24 8.62 11.14 2.40
N ARG A 25 8.69 9.81 2.33
CA ARG A 25 9.78 9.12 1.64
C ARG A 25 9.78 9.40 0.15
N PHE A 26 8.62 9.28 -0.51
CA PHE A 26 8.51 9.56 -1.93
C PHE A 26 8.61 11.07 -2.26
N ALA A 27 8.14 11.94 -1.36
CA ALA A 27 8.35 13.38 -1.46
C ALA A 27 9.84 13.74 -1.47
N ALA A 28 10.63 13.10 -0.60
CA ALA A 28 12.08 13.29 -0.55
C ALA A 28 12.81 12.88 -1.85
N ASP A 29 12.22 11.95 -2.62
CA ASP A 29 12.71 11.57 -3.94
C ASP A 29 12.20 12.51 -5.07
N GLY A 30 11.45 13.55 -4.74
CA GLY A 30 10.89 14.49 -5.73
C GLY A 30 9.70 13.91 -6.51
N ALA A 31 9.01 12.91 -6.00
CA ALA A 31 7.85 12.33 -6.67
C ALA A 31 6.64 13.27 -6.64
N ARG A 32 5.80 13.20 -7.68
CA ARG A 32 4.45 13.76 -7.68
C ARG A 32 3.48 12.81 -7.00
N LEU A 33 2.62 13.32 -6.12
CA LEU A 33 1.84 12.51 -5.18
C LEU A 33 0.33 12.71 -5.36
N ALA A 34 -0.38 11.65 -5.74
CA ALA A 34 -1.83 11.59 -5.65
C ALA A 34 -2.20 10.87 -4.34
N LEU A 35 -2.72 11.62 -3.38
CA LEU A 35 -3.02 11.13 -2.04
C LEU A 35 -4.48 10.75 -1.91
N VAL A 36 -4.76 9.45 -1.74
CA VAL A 36 -6.14 8.94 -1.69
C VAL A 36 -6.67 8.93 -0.27
N GLY A 37 -7.88 9.47 -0.12
CA GLY A 37 -8.58 9.48 1.16
C GLY A 37 -9.99 10.07 1.04
N ARG A 38 -10.71 10.17 2.17
CA ARG A 38 -12.09 10.67 2.24
C ARG A 38 -12.21 12.11 2.74
N ASN A 39 -11.11 12.70 3.20
CA ASN A 39 -11.12 14.04 3.79
C ASN A 39 -9.91 14.83 3.27
N GLU A 40 -10.19 15.85 2.49
CA GLU A 40 -9.18 16.68 1.85
C GLU A 40 -8.27 17.39 2.85
N ASP A 41 -8.81 17.96 3.93
CA ASP A 41 -8.00 18.68 4.93
C ASP A 41 -6.98 17.77 5.61
N ARG A 42 -7.33 16.48 5.80
CA ARG A 42 -6.38 15.50 6.34
C ARG A 42 -5.28 15.19 5.34
N LEU A 43 -5.60 15.07 4.05
CA LEU A 43 -4.62 14.84 2.99
C LEU A 43 -3.70 16.05 2.82
N ARG A 44 -4.25 17.28 2.84
CA ARG A 44 -3.48 18.52 2.80
C ARG A 44 -2.46 18.59 3.92
N ARG A 45 -2.87 18.31 5.16
CA ARG A 45 -1.93 18.26 6.31
C ARG A 45 -0.84 17.21 6.15
N VAL A 46 -1.09 16.11 5.43
CA VAL A 46 -0.06 15.10 5.14
C VAL A 46 0.95 15.65 4.14
N ALA A 47 0.50 16.28 3.06
CA ALA A 47 1.36 16.89 2.03
C ALA A 47 2.21 18.04 2.62
N GLU A 48 1.60 18.96 3.39
CA GLU A 48 2.29 20.06 4.06
C GLU A 48 3.40 19.55 5.00
N ARG A 49 3.11 18.54 5.82
CA ARG A 49 4.10 17.93 6.74
C ARG A 49 5.21 17.17 6.03
N ALA A 50 4.98 16.72 4.81
CA ALA A 50 5.97 16.09 3.98
C ALA A 50 6.79 17.10 3.16
N GLY A 51 6.44 18.40 3.21
CA GLY A 51 7.13 19.46 2.48
C GLY A 51 6.90 19.42 0.97
N VAL A 52 5.78 18.84 0.51
CA VAL A 52 5.47 18.74 -0.91
C VAL A 52 4.91 20.08 -1.40
N SER A 53 5.39 20.55 -2.56
CA SER A 53 4.86 21.76 -3.19
C SER A 53 3.44 21.55 -3.68
N ASP A 54 2.62 22.62 -3.76
CA ASP A 54 1.23 22.53 -4.23
C ASP A 54 1.12 22.03 -5.68
N ASP A 55 2.17 22.16 -6.48
CA ASP A 55 2.21 21.67 -7.85
C ASP A 55 2.50 20.16 -7.95
N ASP A 56 3.11 19.57 -6.92
CA ASP A 56 3.58 18.18 -6.91
C ASP A 56 2.68 17.24 -6.11
N TRP A 57 1.55 17.70 -5.63
CA TRP A 57 0.57 16.81 -5.01
C TRP A 57 -0.88 17.16 -5.39
N MET A 58 -1.78 16.21 -5.16
CA MET A 58 -3.21 16.41 -5.25
C MET A 58 -3.98 15.51 -4.27
N PRO A 59 -5.11 15.97 -3.73
CA PRO A 59 -6.06 15.09 -3.07
C PRO A 59 -6.84 14.29 -4.13
N ALA A 60 -6.91 12.97 -3.96
CA ALA A 60 -7.77 12.10 -4.76
C ALA A 60 -8.85 11.51 -3.85
N LEU A 61 -10.03 12.16 -3.86
CA LEU A 61 -11.11 11.83 -2.93
C LEU A 61 -11.93 10.65 -3.46
N GLY A 62 -12.06 9.59 -2.67
CA GLY A 62 -12.88 8.43 -3.04
C GLY A 62 -12.92 7.35 -1.96
N GLU A 63 -14.00 6.57 -1.98
CA GLU A 63 -14.17 5.35 -1.19
C GLU A 63 -13.85 4.13 -2.07
N LEU A 64 -12.74 3.46 -1.81
CA LEU A 64 -12.23 2.40 -2.69
C LEU A 64 -13.00 1.08 -2.61
N THR A 65 -13.94 0.95 -1.69
CA THR A 65 -14.92 -0.16 -1.70
C THR A 65 -15.94 -0.02 -2.83
N ASP A 66 -16.07 1.17 -3.41
CA ASP A 66 -16.85 1.44 -4.60
C ASP A 66 -15.95 1.49 -5.85
N ARG A 67 -16.29 0.67 -6.85
CA ARG A 67 -15.51 0.55 -8.10
C ARG A 67 -15.50 1.84 -8.91
N VAL A 68 -16.61 2.56 -8.95
CA VAL A 68 -16.73 3.81 -9.74
C VAL A 68 -15.89 4.90 -9.07
N ALA A 69 -15.94 4.98 -7.73
CA ALA A 69 -15.12 5.90 -6.98
C ALA A 69 -13.61 5.60 -7.11
N ALA A 70 -13.22 4.32 -7.14
CA ALA A 70 -11.84 3.92 -7.37
C ALA A 70 -11.35 4.32 -8.77
N GLN A 71 -12.19 4.18 -9.81
CA GLN A 71 -11.87 4.64 -11.17
C GLN A 71 -11.73 6.17 -11.20
N ALA A 72 -12.67 6.90 -10.61
CA ALA A 72 -12.62 8.36 -10.56
C ALA A 72 -11.36 8.92 -9.87
N VAL A 73 -10.86 8.23 -8.84
CA VAL A 73 -9.58 8.54 -8.19
C VAL A 73 -8.41 8.45 -9.17
N VAL A 74 -8.37 7.40 -9.97
CA VAL A 74 -7.32 7.18 -10.98
C VAL A 74 -7.42 8.19 -12.10
N ASP A 75 -8.63 8.40 -12.64
CA ASP A 75 -8.88 9.36 -13.71
C ASP A 75 -8.45 10.78 -13.31
N ALA A 76 -8.74 11.19 -12.07
CA ALA A 76 -8.32 12.48 -11.54
C ALA A 76 -6.79 12.61 -11.44
N ALA A 77 -6.10 11.56 -10.98
CA ALA A 77 -4.65 11.54 -10.89
C ALA A 77 -3.98 11.57 -12.27
N GLU A 78 -4.51 10.81 -13.24
CA GLU A 78 -4.03 10.83 -14.63
C GLU A 78 -4.33 12.14 -15.35
N ALA A 79 -5.49 12.76 -15.11
CA ALA A 79 -5.80 14.07 -15.63
C ALA A 79 -4.84 15.17 -15.13
N ARG A 80 -4.38 15.08 -13.86
CA ARG A 80 -3.47 16.05 -13.23
C ARG A 80 -2.01 15.84 -13.63
N PHE A 81 -1.55 14.58 -13.66
CA PHE A 81 -0.14 14.25 -13.81
C PHE A 81 0.21 13.49 -15.09
N GLY A 82 -0.79 13.11 -15.88
CA GLY A 82 -0.64 12.42 -17.16
C GLY A 82 -0.44 10.90 -17.05
N ARG A 83 -0.12 10.38 -15.86
CA ARG A 83 0.15 8.96 -15.64
C ARG A 83 0.16 8.61 -14.15
N ILE A 84 0.19 7.31 -13.85
CA ILE A 84 0.53 6.77 -12.53
C ILE A 84 1.64 5.74 -12.74
N ASP A 85 2.82 5.96 -12.13
CA ASP A 85 3.98 5.06 -12.22
C ASP A 85 4.01 4.04 -11.09
N VAL A 86 3.58 4.46 -9.89
CA VAL A 86 3.61 3.63 -8.68
C VAL A 86 2.26 3.70 -7.97
N LEU A 87 1.71 2.54 -7.63
CA LEU A 87 0.61 2.39 -6.68
C LEU A 87 1.17 1.86 -5.36
N VAL A 88 1.06 2.63 -4.27
CA VAL A 88 1.29 2.15 -2.91
C VAL A 88 -0.05 1.99 -2.21
N HIS A 89 -0.51 0.73 -2.08
CA HIS A 89 -1.82 0.41 -1.52
C HIS A 89 -1.71 0.03 -0.04
N LEU A 90 -2.21 0.92 0.84
CA LEU A 90 -2.09 0.82 2.29
C LEU A 90 -3.45 0.78 3.02
N VAL A 91 -4.56 0.72 2.27
CA VAL A 91 -5.88 0.61 2.90
C VAL A 91 -5.99 -0.72 3.61
N GLY A 92 -6.47 -0.67 4.85
CA GLY A 92 -6.69 -1.83 5.66
C GLY A 92 -6.72 -1.49 7.14
N GLY A 93 -7.08 -2.48 7.92
CA GLY A 93 -7.16 -2.39 9.38
C GLY A 93 -6.87 -3.75 9.99
N TRP A 94 -7.15 -3.87 11.28
CA TRP A 94 -7.03 -5.13 12.01
C TRP A 94 -8.31 -5.39 12.82
N ALA A 95 -8.80 -6.60 12.74
CA ALA A 95 -9.83 -7.12 13.63
C ALA A 95 -9.49 -8.58 13.96
N GLY A 96 -9.66 -8.95 15.23
CA GLY A 96 -9.38 -10.29 15.73
C GLY A 96 -9.72 -10.41 17.21
N GLY A 97 -9.25 -11.46 17.87
CA GLY A 97 -9.51 -11.73 19.29
C GLY A 97 -10.72 -12.66 19.54
N VAL A 98 -11.45 -13.06 18.48
CA VAL A 98 -12.66 -13.89 18.59
C VAL A 98 -12.42 -15.26 17.93
N ALA A 99 -12.91 -16.34 18.57
CA ALA A 99 -12.84 -17.68 18.00
C ALA A 99 -13.73 -17.78 16.75
N VAL A 100 -13.39 -18.68 15.81
CA VAL A 100 -14.15 -18.84 14.56
C VAL A 100 -15.62 -19.18 14.82
N ALA A 101 -15.89 -19.99 15.87
CA ALA A 101 -17.24 -20.37 16.24
C ALA A 101 -18.14 -19.18 16.66
N ASP A 102 -17.52 -18.10 17.17
CA ASP A 102 -18.21 -16.92 17.71
C ASP A 102 -18.00 -15.69 16.80
N LEU A 103 -17.34 -15.85 15.64
CA LEU A 103 -17.02 -14.75 14.74
C LEU A 103 -18.30 -14.23 14.08
N ASP A 104 -18.57 -12.94 14.30
CA ASP A 104 -19.62 -12.24 13.57
C ASP A 104 -19.27 -12.14 12.07
N PRO A 105 -20.13 -12.66 11.16
CA PRO A 105 -19.89 -12.55 9.71
C PRO A 105 -19.67 -11.13 9.21
N GLU A 106 -20.27 -10.12 9.84
CA GLU A 106 -20.10 -8.70 9.44
C GLU A 106 -18.69 -8.20 9.72
N VAL A 107 -18.03 -8.67 10.78
CA VAL A 107 -16.61 -8.35 11.03
C VAL A 107 -15.72 -8.92 9.93
N LEU A 108 -15.98 -10.16 9.49
CA LEU A 108 -15.25 -10.75 8.37
C LEU A 108 -15.52 -10.00 7.06
N ARG A 109 -16.79 -9.67 6.79
CA ARG A 109 -17.18 -8.88 5.61
C ARG A 109 -16.44 -7.54 5.58
N GLY A 110 -16.45 -6.78 6.68
CA GLY A 110 -15.74 -5.51 6.78
C GLY A 110 -14.22 -5.64 6.58
N MET A 111 -13.59 -6.76 7.01
CA MET A 111 -12.19 -7.01 6.71
C MET A 111 -11.94 -7.31 5.22
N LEU A 112 -12.82 -8.08 4.59
CA LEU A 112 -12.76 -8.32 3.15
C LEU A 112 -12.98 -7.03 2.35
N ASP A 113 -13.92 -6.18 2.77
CA ASP A 113 -14.14 -4.88 2.14
C ASP A 113 -12.86 -4.03 2.16
N GLN A 114 -12.23 -3.92 3.32
CA GLN A 114 -11.02 -3.12 3.49
C GLN A 114 -9.79 -3.67 2.77
N HIS A 115 -9.62 -4.98 2.71
CA HIS A 115 -8.38 -5.57 2.17
C HIS A 115 -8.54 -6.11 0.75
N LEU A 116 -9.61 -6.85 0.46
CA LEU A 116 -9.79 -7.49 -0.84
C LEU A 116 -10.42 -6.54 -1.86
N TRP A 117 -11.61 -5.98 -1.54
CA TRP A 117 -12.36 -5.19 -2.52
C TRP A 117 -11.67 -3.87 -2.87
N THR A 118 -11.10 -3.17 -1.89
CA THR A 118 -10.32 -1.96 -2.18
C THR A 118 -9.10 -2.25 -3.07
N THR A 119 -8.42 -3.39 -2.83
CA THR A 119 -7.29 -3.82 -3.65
C THR A 119 -7.72 -4.16 -5.08
N LEU A 120 -8.82 -4.92 -5.22
CA LEU A 120 -9.34 -5.28 -6.54
C LEU A 120 -9.71 -4.04 -7.36
N HIS A 121 -10.50 -3.14 -6.78
CA HIS A 121 -11.00 -1.97 -7.50
C HIS A 121 -9.86 -1.02 -7.91
N ILE A 122 -8.92 -0.73 -7.01
CA ILE A 122 -7.83 0.19 -7.35
C ILE A 122 -6.85 -0.43 -8.36
N THR A 123 -6.59 -1.73 -8.29
CA THR A 123 -5.72 -2.40 -9.27
C THR A 123 -6.39 -2.48 -10.64
N GLN A 124 -7.71 -2.75 -10.71
CA GLN A 124 -8.48 -2.72 -11.95
C GLN A 124 -8.44 -1.34 -12.63
N ALA A 125 -8.42 -0.27 -11.84
CA ALA A 125 -8.37 1.09 -12.37
C ALA A 125 -6.96 1.49 -12.84
N VAL A 126 -5.90 1.15 -12.09
CA VAL A 126 -4.54 1.63 -12.35
C VAL A 126 -3.77 0.76 -13.35
N VAL A 127 -3.89 -0.57 -13.25
CA VAL A 127 -3.00 -1.49 -13.97
C VAL A 127 -3.12 -1.41 -15.49
N PRO A 128 -4.31 -1.25 -16.09
CA PRO A 128 -4.42 -1.15 -17.55
C PRO A 128 -3.54 -0.04 -18.15
N GLY A 129 -3.55 1.16 -17.55
CA GLY A 129 -2.70 2.27 -17.99
C GLY A 129 -1.21 2.00 -17.79
N MET A 130 -0.82 1.30 -16.71
CA MET A 130 0.57 0.88 -16.49
C MET A 130 1.04 -0.11 -17.56
N VAL A 131 0.20 -1.10 -17.90
CA VAL A 131 0.50 -2.11 -18.93
C VAL A 131 0.64 -1.47 -20.31
N GLU A 132 -0.28 -0.55 -20.67
CA GLU A 132 -0.24 0.18 -21.94
C GLU A 132 1.06 0.98 -22.10
N ARG A 133 1.55 1.60 -21.00
CA ARG A 133 2.80 2.37 -21.02
C ARG A 133 4.07 1.50 -20.91
N GLY A 134 3.93 0.20 -20.64
CA GLY A 134 5.07 -0.71 -20.45
C GLY A 134 5.86 -0.45 -19.16
N PHE A 135 5.27 0.20 -18.17
CA PHE A 135 5.90 0.49 -16.88
C PHE A 135 4.86 0.66 -15.77
N GLY A 136 5.11 0.03 -14.63
CA GLY A 136 4.29 0.21 -13.42
C GLY A 136 4.87 -0.53 -12.21
N ARG A 137 4.55 -0.01 -11.03
CA ARG A 137 4.90 -0.62 -9.74
C ARG A 137 3.67 -0.68 -8.86
N VAL A 138 3.23 -1.88 -8.52
CA VAL A 138 2.13 -2.11 -7.57
C VAL A 138 2.72 -2.66 -6.28
N LEU A 139 2.56 -1.93 -5.20
CA LEU A 139 3.16 -2.21 -3.91
C LEU A 139 2.09 -2.28 -2.82
N GLY A 140 2.11 -3.35 -2.03
CA GLY A 140 1.17 -3.55 -0.94
C GLY A 140 1.82 -4.06 0.33
N VAL A 141 1.14 -3.90 1.47
CA VAL A 141 1.53 -4.50 2.75
C VAL A 141 0.76 -5.80 2.97
N THR A 142 1.49 -6.84 3.30
CA THR A 142 0.90 -8.10 3.82
C THR A 142 1.40 -8.40 5.23
N SER A 143 1.03 -9.56 5.75
CA SER A 143 1.38 -9.99 7.10
C SER A 143 1.71 -11.48 7.08
N PRO A 144 2.59 -11.97 7.98
CA PRO A 144 2.76 -13.41 8.20
C PRO A 144 1.46 -14.15 8.48
N PHE A 145 0.43 -13.48 9.00
CA PHE A 145 -0.90 -14.05 9.23
C PHE A 145 -1.61 -14.50 7.94
N ALA A 146 -1.25 -13.98 6.77
CA ALA A 146 -1.83 -14.41 5.49
C ALA A 146 -1.51 -15.88 5.18
N SER A 147 -0.35 -16.37 5.58
CA SER A 147 0.11 -17.74 5.34
C SER A 147 0.20 -18.61 6.60
N ASN A 148 0.29 -17.98 7.79
CA ASN A 148 0.37 -18.68 9.09
C ASN A 148 -0.55 -17.99 10.11
N PRO A 149 -1.86 -18.22 10.03
CA PRO A 149 -2.85 -17.56 10.87
C PRO A 149 -2.74 -18.00 12.33
N ALA A 150 -2.81 -17.04 13.26
CA ALA A 150 -2.90 -17.34 14.68
C ALA A 150 -4.34 -17.62 15.09
N ALA A 151 -4.50 -18.35 16.22
CA ALA A 151 -5.80 -18.53 16.85
C ALA A 151 -6.48 -17.17 17.09
N LYS A 152 -7.80 -17.11 16.91
CA LYS A 152 -8.63 -15.90 17.05
C LYS A 152 -8.31 -14.77 16.08
N GLY A 153 -7.53 -15.03 15.01
CA GLY A 153 -7.15 -14.07 13.98
C GLY A 153 -7.87 -14.26 12.64
N ALA A 154 -8.94 -15.04 12.58
CA ALA A 154 -9.55 -15.50 11.33
C ALA A 154 -9.99 -14.36 10.41
N SER A 155 -10.70 -13.33 10.92
CA SER A 155 -11.19 -12.23 10.10
C SER A 155 -10.05 -11.49 9.35
N TYR A 156 -8.98 -11.17 10.07
CA TYR A 156 -7.82 -10.51 9.48
C TYR A 156 -7.01 -11.44 8.56
N ALA A 157 -6.74 -12.67 9.01
CA ALA A 157 -5.94 -13.62 8.26
C ALA A 157 -6.57 -13.97 6.90
N VAL A 158 -7.89 -14.24 6.87
CA VAL A 158 -8.65 -14.51 5.64
C VAL A 158 -8.57 -13.33 4.69
N ALA A 159 -8.79 -12.12 5.19
CA ALA A 159 -8.76 -10.92 4.35
C ALA A 159 -7.35 -10.65 3.77
N LYS A 160 -6.30 -10.84 4.58
CA LYS A 160 -4.90 -10.71 4.13
C LYS A 160 -4.50 -11.81 3.15
N ALA A 161 -4.93 -13.04 3.36
CA ALA A 161 -4.69 -14.13 2.41
C ALA A 161 -5.38 -13.87 1.07
N ALA A 162 -6.62 -13.38 1.08
CA ALA A 162 -7.35 -13.00 -0.14
C ALA A 162 -6.65 -11.86 -0.90
N GLN A 163 -6.25 -10.79 -0.19
CA GLN A 163 -5.47 -9.69 -0.77
C GLN A 163 -4.14 -10.17 -1.37
N GLU A 164 -3.38 -10.98 -0.64
CA GLU A 164 -2.09 -11.50 -1.10
C GLU A 164 -2.25 -12.38 -2.33
N THR A 165 -3.21 -13.30 -2.34
CA THR A 165 -3.50 -14.16 -3.49
C THR A 165 -3.87 -13.35 -4.73
N LEU A 166 -4.70 -12.31 -4.59
CA LEU A 166 -5.08 -11.41 -5.68
C LEU A 166 -3.84 -10.74 -6.28
N LEU A 167 -2.98 -10.15 -5.46
CA LEU A 167 -1.79 -9.43 -5.93
C LEU A 167 -0.72 -10.39 -6.51
N GLN A 168 -0.57 -11.58 -5.96
CA GLN A 168 0.30 -12.60 -6.55
C GLN A 168 -0.20 -13.11 -7.91
N THR A 169 -1.52 -13.22 -8.07
CA THR A 169 -2.13 -13.54 -9.38
C THR A 169 -1.86 -12.42 -10.38
N LEU A 170 -2.09 -11.16 -9.97
CA LEU A 170 -1.80 -9.99 -10.78
C LEU A 170 -0.33 -9.93 -11.22
N ALA A 171 0.62 -10.27 -10.34
CA ALA A 171 2.04 -10.33 -10.69
C ALA A 171 2.33 -11.30 -11.85
N ARG A 172 1.60 -12.42 -11.90
CA ARG A 172 1.73 -13.40 -12.98
C ARG A 172 1.07 -12.92 -14.28
N GLU A 173 -0.07 -12.26 -14.17
CA GLU A 173 -0.80 -11.72 -15.33
C GLU A 173 -0.05 -10.56 -15.99
N THR A 174 0.72 -9.78 -15.22
CA THR A 174 1.52 -8.66 -15.72
C THR A 174 2.95 -9.03 -16.10
N ALA A 175 3.31 -10.32 -16.06
CA ALA A 175 4.65 -10.77 -16.43
C ALA A 175 4.99 -10.37 -17.87
N GLY A 176 6.17 -9.79 -18.06
CA GLY A 176 6.65 -9.32 -19.38
C GLY A 176 6.06 -8.00 -19.86
N THR A 177 5.16 -7.36 -19.11
CA THR A 177 4.56 -6.08 -19.49
C THR A 177 5.33 -4.85 -18.99
N GLY A 178 6.40 -5.03 -18.21
CA GLY A 178 7.10 -3.95 -17.51
C GLY A 178 6.45 -3.51 -16.19
N VAL A 179 5.33 -4.13 -15.80
CA VAL A 179 4.66 -3.90 -14.52
C VAL A 179 5.11 -4.94 -13.51
N THR A 180 5.55 -4.50 -12.32
CA THR A 180 5.88 -5.38 -11.21
C THR A 180 4.89 -5.22 -10.06
N VAL A 181 4.59 -6.32 -9.37
CA VAL A 181 3.66 -6.37 -8.24
C VAL A 181 4.34 -7.05 -7.06
N ASN A 182 4.57 -6.31 -5.98
CA ASN A 182 5.30 -6.84 -4.83
C ASN A 182 4.63 -6.50 -3.51
N LEU A 183 4.86 -7.33 -2.51
CA LEU A 183 4.31 -7.22 -1.17
C LEU A 183 5.43 -7.12 -0.14
N VAL A 184 5.29 -6.18 0.78
CA VAL A 184 6.12 -6.10 1.99
C VAL A 184 5.37 -6.77 3.14
N SER A 185 5.96 -7.81 3.71
CA SER A 185 5.38 -8.60 4.80
C SER A 185 5.87 -8.09 6.15
N VAL A 186 4.94 -7.57 6.97
CA VAL A 186 5.24 -6.99 8.27
C VAL A 186 4.42 -7.66 9.36
N ARG A 187 5.08 -8.09 10.43
CA ARG A 187 4.41 -8.69 11.59
C ARG A 187 3.66 -7.65 12.41
N THR A 188 4.34 -6.57 12.76
CA THR A 188 3.79 -5.45 13.55
C THR A 188 4.46 -4.17 13.10
N ILE A 189 3.67 -3.14 12.83
CA ILE A 189 4.19 -1.81 12.53
C ILE A 189 4.48 -1.10 13.86
N ASP A 190 5.74 -0.75 14.09
CA ASP A 190 6.21 -0.06 15.29
C ASP A 190 5.96 1.45 15.18
N LEU A 191 4.74 1.86 15.45
CA LEU A 191 4.30 3.26 15.34
C LEU A 191 4.95 4.21 16.33
N ARG A 192 5.49 3.70 17.42
CA ARG A 192 6.05 4.47 18.53
C ARG A 192 7.56 4.34 18.67
N HIS A 193 8.19 3.57 17.76
CA HIS A 193 9.62 3.24 17.82
C HIS A 193 10.00 2.54 19.15
N GLU A 194 9.07 1.70 19.67
CA GLU A 194 9.26 0.98 20.93
C GLU A 194 10.43 0.01 20.85
N ARG A 195 10.73 -0.55 19.66
CA ARG A 195 11.89 -1.42 19.45
C ARG A 195 13.22 -0.71 19.78
N GLU A 196 13.31 0.60 19.50
CA GLU A 196 14.52 1.39 19.77
C GLU A 196 14.48 2.00 21.17
N ALA A 197 13.31 2.50 21.61
CA ALA A 197 13.16 3.19 22.89
C ALA A 197 13.18 2.22 24.08
N GLU A 198 12.52 1.06 23.96
CA GLU A 198 12.38 0.05 25.02
C GLU A 198 12.49 -1.36 24.40
N PRO A 199 13.70 -1.81 24.00
CA PRO A 199 13.89 -3.09 23.32
C PRO A 199 13.53 -4.27 24.22
N THR A 200 12.73 -5.19 23.69
CA THR A 200 12.30 -6.42 24.34
C THR A 200 12.29 -7.57 23.32
N PRO A 201 12.35 -8.84 23.75
CA PRO A 201 12.20 -9.98 22.84
C PRO A 201 10.89 -9.95 22.04
N LYS A 202 9.85 -9.30 22.59
CA LYS A 202 8.54 -9.21 21.95
C LYS A 202 8.54 -8.26 20.75
N ASN A 203 9.24 -7.12 20.85
CA ASN A 203 9.25 -6.09 19.80
C ASN A 203 10.50 -6.15 18.91
N ALA A 204 11.41 -7.11 19.11
CA ALA A 204 12.64 -7.25 18.32
C ALA A 204 12.37 -7.34 16.80
N THR A 205 11.25 -7.95 16.40
CA THR A 205 10.84 -8.12 15.00
C THR A 205 9.84 -7.06 14.51
N TRP A 206 9.57 -6.02 15.28
CA TRP A 206 8.68 -4.95 14.84
C TRP A 206 9.41 -4.04 13.85
N THR A 207 8.67 -3.49 12.91
CA THR A 207 9.21 -2.71 11.79
C THR A 207 8.61 -1.30 11.82
N THR A 208 9.44 -0.27 11.78
CA THR A 208 8.98 1.12 11.80
C THR A 208 8.30 1.49 10.46
N PRO A 209 7.40 2.48 10.44
CA PRO A 209 6.83 2.99 9.20
C PRO A 209 7.88 3.46 8.20
N GLU A 210 8.99 4.01 8.68
CA GLU A 210 10.11 4.49 7.89
C GLU A 210 10.84 3.34 7.18
N GLU A 211 11.11 2.24 7.86
CA GLU A 211 11.73 1.05 7.27
C GLU A 211 10.84 0.43 6.18
N ILE A 212 9.52 0.44 6.39
CA ILE A 212 8.57 -0.04 5.37
C ILE A 212 8.55 0.90 4.16
N ALA A 213 8.58 2.22 4.40
CA ALA A 213 8.62 3.21 3.32
C ALA A 213 9.90 3.11 2.48
N GLU A 214 11.07 2.85 3.10
CA GLU A 214 12.32 2.59 2.40
C GLU A 214 12.25 1.32 1.52
N ALA A 215 11.65 0.24 2.03
CA ALA A 215 11.45 -0.96 1.24
C ALA A 215 10.55 -0.69 0.01
N PHE A 216 9.50 0.10 0.17
CA PHE A 216 8.67 0.51 -0.96
C PHE A 216 9.42 1.37 -1.98
N ALA A 217 10.19 2.36 -1.53
CA ALA A 217 11.00 3.18 -2.43
C ALA A 217 12.02 2.34 -3.21
N SER A 218 12.64 1.38 -2.55
CA SER A 218 13.57 0.42 -3.19
C SER A 218 12.85 -0.42 -4.25
N LEU A 219 11.67 -0.96 -3.95
CA LEU A 219 10.86 -1.77 -4.88
C LEU A 219 10.23 -0.92 -6.00
N ALA A 220 10.06 0.39 -5.82
CA ALA A 220 9.59 1.31 -6.84
C ALA A 220 10.68 1.73 -7.83
N SER A 221 11.95 1.56 -7.48
CA SER A 221 13.09 1.94 -8.32
C SER A 221 13.30 1.00 -9.51
N SER A 222 14.05 1.47 -10.52
CA SER A 222 14.47 0.64 -11.65
C SER A 222 15.43 -0.49 -11.25
N ALA A 223 16.12 -0.36 -10.12
CA ALA A 223 16.97 -1.44 -9.60
C ALA A 223 16.17 -2.71 -9.23
N ALA A 224 14.85 -2.58 -9.03
CA ALA A 224 13.94 -3.67 -8.72
C ALA A 224 13.13 -4.17 -9.93
N ASP A 225 13.47 -3.82 -11.17
CA ASP A 225 12.73 -4.21 -12.38
C ASP A 225 12.56 -5.72 -12.54
N ALA A 226 13.51 -6.51 -12.06
CA ALA A 226 13.46 -7.97 -12.11
C ALA A 226 12.67 -8.60 -10.94
N ILE A 227 12.19 -7.80 -9.98
CA ILE A 227 11.50 -8.29 -8.79
C ILE A 227 9.99 -8.15 -9.00
N THR A 228 9.29 -9.24 -9.22
CA THR A 228 7.82 -9.28 -9.28
C THR A 228 7.29 -10.55 -8.60
N GLY A 229 6.10 -10.47 -7.99
CA GLY A 229 5.50 -11.54 -7.21
C GLY A 229 6.19 -11.81 -5.87
N ALA A 230 7.12 -10.95 -5.47
CA ALA A 230 7.86 -11.14 -4.24
C ALA A 230 7.02 -10.80 -3.00
N ARG A 231 7.24 -11.57 -1.96
CA ARG A 231 6.82 -11.30 -0.59
C ARG A 231 8.07 -11.03 0.22
N VAL A 232 8.39 -9.75 0.39
CA VAL A 232 9.61 -9.29 1.06
C VAL A 232 9.35 -9.19 2.58
N PRO A 233 9.92 -10.08 3.40
CA PRO A 233 9.74 -9.99 4.84
C PRO A 233 10.57 -8.84 5.42
N LEU A 234 9.97 -8.08 6.33
CA LEU A 234 10.65 -7.09 7.17
C LEU A 234 10.45 -7.52 8.63
N ASP A 235 11.46 -8.15 9.19
CA ASP A 235 11.43 -8.72 10.54
C ASP A 235 12.24 -7.89 11.57
N GLY A 236 12.33 -6.57 11.33
CA GLY A 236 13.16 -5.69 12.16
C GLY A 236 14.66 -6.06 12.05
N ARG A 237 15.40 -5.69 13.07
CA ARG A 237 16.85 -6.03 13.20
C ARG A 237 17.05 -7.06 14.31
N GLY A 238 16.15 -8.05 14.36
CA GLY A 238 16.24 -9.15 15.34
C GLY A 238 17.39 -10.12 15.08
#